data_0eb1b4d0869a812fd54163a43f76fc67
#
_entry.id   0eb1b4d0869a812fd54163a43f76fc67
#
_cell.length_a   1.000
_cell.length_b   1.000
_cell.length_c   1.000
_cell.angle_alpha   90.00
_cell.angle_beta   90.00
_cell.angle_gamma   90.00
#
_symmetry.space_group_name_H-M   'P 1'
#
loop_
_entity.id
_entity.type
_entity.pdbx_description
1 polymer ?
#
loop_
_entity_poly.entity_id
_entity_poly.type
_entity_poly.pdbx_seq_one_letter_code
_entity_poly.pdbx_strand_id
1 'polypeptide(L)'
;MTSNTTNNNELQTRITEYGNFITQTLQPQLQRAVNAREETEAEISEYRQLQTKLQQMLQHNNNSCSETTTTTTATESSSDSNNNKRRDTSISTIVDISHSTIYCRTTIPNSNIVYINIGFGFHVEFTVSEGIDFINKRVQYLEAHVLKHRVEVAKNIAKDVENALELLESLGEELENSGEAKSGY
;
A
#
# COMPACT_ATOMS: atom_id res chain seq x y z
N MET A 1 -28.49 41.05 -37.25
CA MET A 1 -28.85 40.58 -35.88
C MET A 1 -28.68 39.08 -35.66
N THR A 2 -28.19 38.31 -36.62
CA THR A 2 -28.05 36.84 -36.56
C THR A 2 -26.68 36.37 -36.01
N SER A 3 -25.64 37.17 -36.05
CA SER A 3 -24.27 36.75 -35.69
C SER A 3 -24.02 36.50 -34.17
N ASN A 4 -24.70 37.26 -33.28
CA ASN A 4 -24.49 37.10 -31.84
C ASN A 4 -25.22 35.88 -31.22
N THR A 5 -26.34 35.47 -31.84
CA THR A 5 -27.11 34.30 -31.38
C THR A 5 -26.36 33.00 -31.72
N THR A 6 -25.65 32.99 -32.84
CA THR A 6 -24.84 31.86 -33.28
C THR A 6 -23.61 31.67 -32.35
N ASN A 7 -22.93 32.76 -31.95
CA ASN A 7 -21.80 32.72 -31.04
C ASN A 7 -22.18 32.21 -29.64
N ASN A 8 -23.34 32.65 -29.09
CA ASN A 8 -23.78 32.17 -27.77
C ASN A 8 -24.13 30.68 -27.77
N ASN A 9 -24.76 30.17 -28.85
CA ASN A 9 -25.03 28.76 -28.98
C ASN A 9 -23.76 27.92 -29.11
N GLU A 10 -22.76 28.46 -29.83
CA GLU A 10 -21.45 27.80 -29.96
C GLU A 10 -20.69 27.74 -28.64
N LEU A 11 -20.66 28.83 -27.85
CA LEU A 11 -20.10 28.87 -26.51
C LEU A 11 -20.79 27.89 -25.56
N GLN A 12 -22.12 27.84 -25.58
CA GLN A 12 -22.90 26.91 -24.76
C GLN A 12 -22.62 25.43 -25.11
N THR A 13 -22.43 25.14 -26.39
CA THR A 13 -22.03 23.80 -26.86
C THR A 13 -20.65 23.43 -26.35
N ARG A 14 -19.68 24.34 -26.46
CA ARG A 14 -18.32 24.11 -25.95
C ARG A 14 -18.29 23.90 -24.43
N ILE A 15 -19.02 24.70 -23.65
CA ILE A 15 -19.13 24.51 -22.19
C ILE A 15 -19.69 23.13 -21.88
N THR A 16 -20.71 22.68 -22.59
CA THR A 16 -21.28 21.33 -22.40
C THR A 16 -20.29 20.23 -22.78
N GLU A 17 -19.56 20.37 -23.88
CA GLU A 17 -18.55 19.40 -24.30
C GLU A 17 -17.40 19.30 -23.29
N TYR A 18 -16.88 20.44 -22.81
CA TYR A 18 -15.82 20.44 -21.78
C TYR A 18 -16.32 19.90 -20.46
N GLY A 19 -17.52 20.23 -20.02
CA GLY A 19 -18.13 19.67 -18.82
C GLY A 19 -18.27 18.14 -18.89
N ASN A 20 -18.72 17.64 -20.04
CA ASN A 20 -18.80 16.21 -20.29
C ASN A 20 -17.41 15.55 -20.30
N PHE A 21 -16.40 16.19 -20.92
CA PHE A 21 -15.03 15.69 -20.92
C PHE A 21 -14.44 15.58 -19.50
N ILE A 22 -14.63 16.59 -18.67
CA ILE A 22 -14.18 16.55 -17.27
C ILE A 22 -14.85 15.39 -16.55
N THR A 23 -16.18 15.29 -16.63
CA THR A 23 -16.95 14.31 -15.86
C THR A 23 -16.73 12.87 -16.35
N GLN A 24 -16.65 12.65 -17.65
CA GLN A 24 -16.56 11.31 -18.23
C GLN A 24 -15.12 10.82 -18.41
N THR A 25 -14.16 11.73 -18.52
CA THR A 25 -12.78 11.36 -18.83
C THR A 25 -11.81 11.69 -17.69
N LEU A 26 -11.73 12.95 -17.26
CA LEU A 26 -10.73 13.38 -16.29
C LEU A 26 -11.03 12.89 -14.88
N GLN A 27 -12.25 13.00 -14.41
CA GLN A 27 -12.64 12.52 -13.06
C GLN A 27 -12.38 11.02 -12.86
N PRO A 28 -12.79 10.11 -13.78
CA PRO A 28 -12.48 8.70 -13.64
C PRO A 28 -10.98 8.39 -13.71
N GLN A 29 -10.21 9.16 -14.50
CA GLN A 29 -8.75 9.01 -14.54
C GLN A 29 -8.11 9.42 -13.22
N LEU A 30 -8.53 10.54 -12.64
CA LEU A 30 -8.06 10.99 -11.34
C LEU A 30 -8.38 9.95 -10.25
N GLN A 31 -9.62 9.44 -10.24
CA GLN A 31 -10.02 8.43 -9.27
C GLN A 31 -9.18 7.16 -9.37
N ARG A 32 -8.89 6.69 -10.59
CA ARG A 32 -8.00 5.52 -10.79
C ARG A 32 -6.58 5.79 -10.30
N ALA A 33 -6.05 6.98 -10.56
CA ALA A 33 -4.70 7.35 -10.12
C ALA A 33 -4.61 7.46 -8.59
N VAL A 34 -5.63 8.02 -7.94
CA VAL A 34 -5.73 8.09 -6.47
C VAL A 34 -5.83 6.69 -5.87
N ASN A 35 -6.73 5.85 -6.38
CA ASN A 35 -6.88 4.47 -5.90
C ASN A 35 -5.57 3.67 -6.05
N ALA A 36 -4.88 3.81 -7.18
CA ALA A 36 -3.59 3.16 -7.39
C ALA A 36 -2.52 3.62 -6.40
N ARG A 37 -2.50 4.91 -6.02
CA ARG A 37 -1.61 5.44 -4.98
C ARG A 37 -1.96 4.83 -3.62
N GLU A 38 -3.23 4.86 -3.22
CA GLU A 38 -3.70 4.33 -1.95
C GLU A 38 -3.41 2.83 -1.81
N GLU A 39 -3.57 2.05 -2.88
CA GLU A 39 -3.21 0.64 -2.92
C GLU A 39 -1.72 0.43 -2.63
N THR A 40 -0.84 1.27 -3.18
CA THR A 40 0.61 1.19 -2.90
C THR A 40 0.93 1.58 -1.46
N GLU A 41 0.28 2.61 -0.94
CA GLU A 41 0.46 3.04 0.46
C GLU A 41 0.00 1.95 1.44
N ALA A 42 -1.10 1.26 1.11
CA ALA A 42 -1.59 0.11 1.88
C ALA A 42 -0.58 -1.06 1.84
N GLU A 43 -0.07 -1.41 0.65
CA GLU A 43 0.95 -2.46 0.50
C GLU A 43 2.21 -2.15 1.33
N ILE A 44 2.70 -0.91 1.29
CA ILE A 44 3.84 -0.47 2.11
C ILE A 44 3.53 -0.61 3.61
N SER A 45 2.33 -0.22 4.03
CA SER A 45 1.90 -0.34 5.42
C SER A 45 1.87 -1.79 5.89
N GLU A 46 1.37 -2.71 5.06
CA GLU A 46 1.36 -4.14 5.36
C GLU A 46 2.78 -4.71 5.51
N TYR A 47 3.69 -4.35 4.61
CA TYR A 47 5.09 -4.75 4.73
C TYR A 47 5.75 -4.22 6.01
N ARG A 48 5.48 -2.99 6.41
CA ARG A 48 6.00 -2.40 7.67
C ARG A 48 5.44 -3.11 8.90
N GLN A 49 4.15 -3.45 8.89
CA GLN A 49 3.55 -4.24 9.97
C GLN A 49 4.18 -5.64 10.07
N LEU A 50 4.38 -6.30 8.92
CA LEU A 50 5.06 -7.59 8.87
C LEU A 50 6.49 -7.50 9.41
N GLN A 51 7.23 -6.48 9.00
CA GLN A 51 8.57 -6.21 9.50
C GLN A 51 8.60 -6.09 11.03
N THR A 52 7.67 -5.33 11.61
CA THR A 52 7.57 -5.15 13.05
C THR A 52 7.32 -6.49 13.76
N LYS A 53 6.42 -7.31 13.22
CA LYS A 53 6.14 -8.65 13.77
C LYS A 53 7.35 -9.57 13.71
N LEU A 54 8.09 -9.57 12.59
CA LEU A 54 9.31 -10.37 12.44
C LEU A 54 10.41 -9.91 13.41
N GLN A 55 10.56 -8.61 13.63
CA GLN A 55 11.51 -8.07 14.61
C GLN A 55 11.14 -8.48 16.03
N GLN A 56 9.86 -8.48 16.39
CA GLN A 56 9.40 -8.98 17.69
C GLN A 56 9.70 -10.46 17.88
N MET A 57 9.48 -11.28 16.85
CA MET A 57 9.84 -12.71 16.88
C MET A 57 11.35 -12.91 17.09
N LEU A 58 12.18 -12.13 16.42
CA LEU A 58 13.63 -12.20 16.57
C LEU A 58 14.08 -11.84 17.98
N GLN A 59 13.49 -10.81 18.59
CA GLN A 59 13.76 -10.39 19.94
C GLN A 59 13.31 -11.44 20.96
N HIS A 60 12.14 -12.04 20.76
CA HIS A 60 11.63 -13.09 21.64
C HIS A 60 12.54 -14.32 21.63
N ASN A 61 12.99 -14.74 20.46
CA ASN A 61 13.94 -15.85 20.28
C ASN A 61 15.30 -15.56 20.94
N ASN A 62 15.74 -14.31 20.98
CA ASN A 62 16.99 -13.92 21.64
C ASN A 62 16.84 -13.81 23.16
N ASN A 63 15.70 -13.36 23.69
CA ASN A 63 15.45 -13.19 25.12
C ASN A 63 15.14 -14.50 25.84
N SER A 64 14.65 -15.53 25.14
CA SER A 64 14.44 -16.87 25.73
C SER A 64 15.75 -17.56 26.15
N CYS A 65 16.88 -16.92 25.94
CA CYS A 65 18.21 -17.43 26.28
C CYS A 65 18.71 -16.94 27.66
N SER A 66 18.00 -16.06 28.38
CA SER A 66 18.50 -15.42 29.60
C SER A 66 17.82 -15.83 30.90
N GLU A 67 16.79 -16.68 30.88
CA GLU A 67 16.12 -17.14 32.10
C GLU A 67 16.18 -18.67 32.26
N THR A 68 17.37 -19.20 32.54
CA THR A 68 17.48 -20.45 33.29
C THR A 68 18.81 -20.44 34.07
N THR A 69 18.86 -19.64 35.15
CA THR A 69 19.83 -19.83 36.20
C THR A 69 19.08 -19.96 37.52
N THR A 70 19.16 -21.12 38.07
CA THR A 70 19.09 -21.63 39.42
C THR A 70 18.14 -22.82 39.53
N THR A 71 18.59 -24.02 39.79
CA THR A 71 19.10 -24.53 41.09
C THR A 71 19.52 -26.00 40.91
N THR A 72 20.76 -26.28 41.34
CA THR A 72 21.30 -27.50 42.00
C THR A 72 20.87 -28.90 41.51
N THR A 73 21.75 -29.77 41.14
CA THR A 73 22.64 -30.58 41.98
C THR A 73 23.59 -31.41 41.08
N ALA A 74 24.81 -31.56 41.54
CA ALA A 74 25.88 -32.32 40.93
C ALA A 74 25.57 -33.82 40.78
N THR A 75 25.96 -34.39 39.64
CA THR A 75 26.64 -35.71 39.58
C THR A 75 27.41 -35.79 38.29
N GLU A 76 28.70 -36.05 38.43
CA GLU A 76 29.67 -36.25 37.38
C GLU A 76 29.39 -37.50 36.56
N SER A 77 29.53 -37.41 35.24
CA SER A 77 30.29 -38.41 34.46
C SER A 77 30.46 -37.95 33.03
N SER A 78 31.69 -37.97 32.62
CA SER A 78 32.32 -37.79 31.33
C SER A 78 31.62 -38.39 30.14
N SER A 79 31.58 -37.65 29.03
CA SER A 79 32.27 -38.00 27.75
C SER A 79 31.73 -37.13 26.60
N ASP A 80 32.67 -36.62 25.84
CA ASP A 80 32.62 -36.13 24.45
C ASP A 80 31.30 -36.23 23.72
N SER A 81 30.83 -35.07 23.31
CA SER A 81 30.28 -34.88 21.96
C SER A 81 30.02 -33.41 21.70
N ASN A 82 30.47 -32.90 20.58
CA ASN A 82 30.10 -31.62 19.97
C ASN A 82 28.58 -31.41 20.01
N ASN A 83 28.07 -30.93 21.13
CA ASN A 83 26.67 -30.54 21.27
C ASN A 83 26.51 -29.15 20.65
N ASN A 84 26.31 -29.17 19.32
CA ASN A 84 25.53 -28.16 18.65
C ASN A 84 24.11 -28.24 19.26
N LYS A 85 23.91 -27.59 20.40
CA LYS A 85 22.64 -27.46 21.11
C LYS A 85 21.70 -26.68 20.17
N ARG A 86 21.03 -27.42 19.27
CA ARG A 86 19.95 -26.88 18.45
C ARG A 86 18.93 -26.32 19.43
N ARG A 87 18.88 -24.99 19.51
CA ARG A 87 17.88 -24.28 20.31
C ARG A 87 16.54 -24.75 19.82
N ASP A 88 15.73 -25.27 20.71
CA ASP A 88 14.37 -25.66 20.39
C ASP A 88 13.56 -24.35 20.19
N THR A 89 13.39 -23.94 18.95
CA THR A 89 12.66 -22.75 18.55
C THR A 89 11.22 -23.11 18.14
N SER A 90 10.68 -24.21 18.67
CA SER A 90 9.34 -24.65 18.36
C SER A 90 8.28 -23.74 19.00
N ILE A 91 7.26 -23.40 18.22
CA ILE A 91 6.10 -22.62 18.68
C ILE A 91 4.87 -23.51 18.63
N SER A 92 4.20 -23.69 19.79
CA SER A 92 2.88 -24.32 19.85
C SER A 92 1.79 -23.26 19.70
N THR A 93 0.92 -23.44 18.74
CA THR A 93 -0.19 -22.51 18.46
C THR A 93 -1.48 -23.25 18.13
N ILE A 94 -2.58 -22.52 18.14
CA ILE A 94 -3.90 -23.03 17.71
C ILE A 94 -4.24 -22.35 16.39
N VAL A 95 -4.48 -23.15 15.36
CA VAL A 95 -4.83 -22.69 14.00
C VAL A 95 -6.31 -22.95 13.75
N ASP A 96 -7.01 -21.95 13.26
CA ASP A 96 -8.37 -22.09 12.75
C ASP A 96 -8.34 -22.70 11.35
N ILE A 97 -8.98 -23.87 11.18
CA ILE A 97 -9.03 -24.59 9.92
C ILE A 97 -10.32 -24.28 9.15
N SER A 98 -11.39 -23.92 9.84
CA SER A 98 -12.70 -23.76 9.22
C SER A 98 -13.50 -22.65 9.88
N HIS A 99 -13.32 -21.40 9.43
CA HIS A 99 -14.16 -20.24 9.74
C HIS A 99 -14.67 -20.20 11.18
N SER A 100 -13.75 -20.27 12.14
CA SER A 100 -14.03 -20.25 13.59
C SER A 100 -14.83 -21.45 14.15
N THR A 101 -14.93 -22.55 13.38
CA THR A 101 -15.67 -23.75 13.80
C THR A 101 -14.76 -24.89 14.26
N ILE A 102 -13.59 -25.04 13.62
CA ILE A 102 -12.64 -26.13 13.92
C ILE A 102 -11.26 -25.54 14.17
N TYR A 103 -10.72 -25.84 15.35
CA TYR A 103 -9.39 -25.42 15.75
C TYR A 103 -8.48 -26.64 15.92
N CYS A 104 -7.25 -26.56 15.39
CA CYS A 104 -6.24 -27.58 15.54
C CYS A 104 -5.04 -27.04 16.32
N ARG A 105 -4.59 -27.78 17.32
CA ARG A 105 -3.30 -27.48 17.97
C ARG A 105 -2.19 -27.99 17.08
N THR A 106 -1.28 -27.09 16.71
CA THR A 106 -0.13 -27.40 15.87
C THR A 106 1.16 -26.92 16.51
N THR A 107 2.26 -27.57 16.15
CA THR A 107 3.60 -27.18 16.59
C THR A 107 4.44 -26.85 15.35
N ILE A 108 4.94 -25.64 15.29
CA ILE A 108 5.87 -25.16 14.29
C ILE A 108 7.28 -25.50 14.78
N PRO A 109 8.00 -26.44 14.14
CA PRO A 109 9.25 -26.97 14.68
C PRO A 109 10.43 -25.99 14.60
N ASN A 110 10.34 -24.99 13.72
CA ASN A 110 11.38 -23.99 13.54
C ASN A 110 10.77 -22.61 13.32
N SER A 111 10.79 -21.76 14.34
CA SER A 111 10.27 -20.40 14.29
C SER A 111 11.22 -19.40 13.62
N ASN A 112 12.40 -19.83 13.22
CA ASN A 112 13.38 -18.97 12.54
C ASN A 112 13.24 -18.96 11.01
N ILE A 113 12.30 -19.75 10.48
CA ILE A 113 12.02 -19.84 9.05
C ILE A 113 10.66 -19.21 8.75
N VAL A 114 10.59 -18.38 7.72
CA VAL A 114 9.38 -17.74 7.22
C VAL A 114 9.29 -17.91 5.70
N TYR A 115 8.06 -18.03 5.20
CA TYR A 115 7.79 -18.11 3.78
C TYR A 115 7.17 -16.80 3.33
N ILE A 116 7.88 -16.06 2.47
CA ILE A 116 7.44 -14.75 2.00
C ILE A 116 6.98 -14.88 0.55
N ASN A 117 5.80 -14.35 0.24
CA ASN A 117 5.33 -14.22 -1.13
C ASN A 117 6.12 -13.12 -1.83
N ILE A 118 6.84 -13.51 -2.89
CA ILE A 118 7.67 -12.57 -3.69
C ILE A 118 6.94 -12.07 -4.95
N GLY A 119 5.71 -12.48 -5.15
CA GLY A 119 4.91 -12.19 -6.34
C GLY A 119 4.68 -13.43 -7.22
N PHE A 120 3.76 -13.33 -8.17
CA PHE A 120 3.39 -14.39 -9.11
C PHE A 120 2.98 -15.74 -8.45
N GLY A 121 2.60 -15.72 -7.16
CA GLY A 121 2.25 -16.92 -6.40
C GLY A 121 3.44 -17.71 -5.85
N PHE A 122 4.67 -17.24 -6.02
CA PHE A 122 5.86 -17.88 -5.48
C PHE A 122 6.10 -17.50 -4.03
N HIS A 123 6.34 -18.52 -3.21
CA HIS A 123 6.74 -18.37 -1.80
C HIS A 123 8.17 -18.86 -1.65
N VAL A 124 9.04 -18.00 -1.12
CA VAL A 124 10.45 -18.32 -0.88
C VAL A 124 10.69 -18.43 0.61
N GLU A 125 11.47 -19.43 0.97
CA GLU A 125 11.93 -19.65 2.33
C GLU A 125 13.06 -18.68 2.68
N PHE A 126 12.89 -17.96 3.79
CA PHE A 126 13.90 -17.06 4.36
C PHE A 126 14.08 -17.35 5.83
N THR A 127 15.25 -17.10 6.36
CA THR A 127 15.38 -16.86 7.80
C THR A 127 14.70 -15.56 8.18
N VAL A 128 14.30 -15.40 9.43
CA VAL A 128 13.63 -14.17 9.91
C VAL A 128 14.49 -12.92 9.61
N SER A 129 15.82 -13.04 9.77
CA SER A 129 16.75 -11.94 9.47
C SER A 129 16.76 -11.57 7.99
N GLU A 130 16.90 -12.57 7.11
CA GLU A 130 16.88 -12.36 5.65
C GLU A 130 15.51 -11.83 5.18
N GLY A 131 14.42 -12.29 5.82
CA GLY A 131 13.09 -11.79 5.57
C GLY A 131 12.94 -10.31 5.88
N ILE A 132 13.48 -9.84 6.99
CA ILE A 132 13.50 -8.41 7.35
C ILE A 132 14.29 -7.61 6.32
N ASP A 133 15.47 -8.08 5.89
CA ASP A 133 16.29 -7.42 4.89
C ASP A 133 15.59 -7.37 3.51
N PHE A 134 14.89 -8.43 3.13
CA PHE A 134 14.09 -8.47 1.91
C PHE A 134 12.95 -7.43 1.97
N ILE A 135 12.21 -7.38 3.08
CA ILE A 135 11.12 -6.42 3.27
C ILE A 135 11.64 -4.99 3.21
N ASN A 136 12.77 -4.69 3.86
CA ASN A 136 13.40 -3.38 3.80
C ASN A 136 13.68 -2.93 2.36
N LYS A 137 14.30 -3.80 1.56
CA LYS A 137 14.59 -3.53 0.15
C LYS A 137 13.31 -3.34 -0.66
N ARG A 138 12.28 -4.16 -0.40
CA ARG A 138 10.99 -4.05 -1.08
C ARG A 138 10.28 -2.74 -0.78
N VAL A 139 10.23 -2.34 0.49
CA VAL A 139 9.63 -1.06 0.94
C VAL A 139 10.37 0.12 0.31
N GLN A 140 11.70 0.12 0.35
CA GLN A 140 12.49 1.18 -0.28
C GLN A 140 12.22 1.29 -1.79
N TYR A 141 12.10 0.17 -2.48
CA TYR A 141 11.76 0.16 -3.91
C TYR A 141 10.35 0.73 -4.17
N LEU A 142 9.36 0.29 -3.38
CA LEU A 142 7.98 0.77 -3.51
C LEU A 142 7.87 2.28 -3.26
N GLU A 143 8.55 2.78 -2.23
CA GLU A 143 8.55 4.23 -1.90
C GLU A 143 9.29 5.07 -2.94
N ALA A 144 10.50 4.65 -3.34
CA ALA A 144 11.36 5.46 -4.20
C ALA A 144 10.89 5.48 -5.67
N HIS A 145 10.32 4.38 -6.15
CA HIS A 145 9.99 4.23 -7.56
C HIS A 145 8.48 4.21 -7.83
N VAL A 146 7.75 3.33 -7.14
CA VAL A 146 6.34 3.10 -7.44
C VAL A 146 5.46 4.20 -6.88
N LEU A 147 5.56 4.48 -5.58
CA LEU A 147 4.73 5.48 -4.91
C LEU A 147 5.00 6.87 -5.45
N LYS A 148 6.27 7.25 -5.60
CA LYS A 148 6.67 8.54 -6.14
C LYS A 148 6.09 8.78 -7.53
N HIS A 149 6.19 7.78 -8.41
CA HIS A 149 5.61 7.87 -9.76
C HIS A 149 4.08 7.97 -9.73
N ARG A 150 3.39 7.17 -8.91
CA ARG A 150 1.92 7.20 -8.78
C ARG A 150 1.43 8.54 -8.22
N VAL A 151 2.13 9.12 -7.25
CA VAL A 151 1.84 10.46 -6.70
C VAL A 151 2.00 11.52 -7.78
N GLU A 152 3.07 11.47 -8.58
CA GLU A 152 3.31 12.44 -9.66
C GLU A 152 2.23 12.35 -10.75
N VAL A 153 1.86 11.15 -11.15
CA VAL A 153 0.75 10.94 -12.12
C VAL A 153 -0.57 11.50 -11.58
N ALA A 154 -0.92 11.19 -10.32
CA ALA A 154 -2.15 11.72 -9.71
C ALA A 154 -2.13 13.25 -9.63
N LYS A 155 -0.99 13.85 -9.29
CA LYS A 155 -0.81 15.31 -9.23
C LYS A 155 -0.96 15.96 -10.60
N ASN A 156 -0.40 15.36 -11.65
CA ASN A 156 -0.52 15.90 -13.00
C ASN A 156 -1.96 15.87 -13.49
N ILE A 157 -2.68 14.75 -13.28
CA ILE A 157 -4.10 14.65 -13.64
C ILE A 157 -4.95 15.64 -12.82
N ALA A 158 -4.67 15.83 -11.53
CA ALA A 158 -5.36 16.80 -10.71
C ALA A 158 -5.18 18.23 -11.24
N LYS A 159 -3.96 18.57 -11.68
CA LYS A 159 -3.67 19.86 -12.32
C LYS A 159 -4.41 20.03 -13.65
N ASP A 160 -4.52 18.97 -14.44
CA ASP A 160 -5.27 19.01 -15.69
C ASP A 160 -6.78 19.24 -15.44
N VAL A 161 -7.32 18.64 -14.36
CA VAL A 161 -8.70 18.92 -13.91
C VAL A 161 -8.87 20.37 -13.48
N GLU A 162 -7.94 20.91 -12.71
CA GLU A 162 -7.95 22.32 -12.26
C GLU A 162 -7.93 23.28 -13.46
N ASN A 163 -6.99 23.09 -14.39
CA ASN A 163 -6.91 23.88 -15.61
C ASN A 163 -8.20 23.81 -16.46
N ALA A 164 -8.82 22.62 -16.54
CA ALA A 164 -10.06 22.46 -17.28
C ALA A 164 -11.26 23.13 -16.62
N LEU A 165 -11.28 23.19 -15.27
CA LEU A 165 -12.30 23.94 -14.52
C LEU A 165 -12.14 25.45 -14.68
N GLU A 166 -10.89 25.98 -14.61
CA GLU A 166 -10.63 27.39 -14.87
C GLU A 166 -11.06 27.82 -16.28
N LEU A 167 -10.82 26.95 -17.27
CA LEU A 167 -11.29 27.18 -18.64
C LEU A 167 -12.81 27.24 -18.72
N LEU A 168 -13.52 26.35 -18.02
CA LEU A 168 -14.98 26.37 -17.97
C LEU A 168 -15.52 27.63 -17.33
N GLU A 169 -14.89 28.08 -16.24
CA GLU A 169 -15.25 29.31 -15.53
C GLU A 169 -15.09 30.53 -16.46
N SER A 170 -13.95 30.64 -17.15
CA SER A 170 -13.71 31.74 -18.11
C SER A 170 -14.71 31.76 -19.27
N LEU A 171 -15.07 30.59 -19.81
CA LEU A 171 -16.10 30.49 -20.83
C LEU A 171 -17.50 30.85 -20.32
N GLY A 172 -17.80 30.53 -19.06
CA GLY A 172 -19.04 30.92 -18.38
C GLY A 172 -19.15 32.45 -18.25
N GLU A 173 -18.08 33.11 -17.81
CA GLU A 173 -18.02 34.57 -17.70
C GLU A 173 -18.19 35.27 -19.07
N GLU A 174 -17.58 34.72 -20.14
CA GLU A 174 -17.77 35.25 -21.50
C GLU A 174 -19.24 35.14 -21.95
N LEU A 175 -19.92 34.05 -21.59
CA LEU A 175 -21.32 33.84 -21.92
C LEU A 175 -22.22 34.85 -21.19
N GLU A 176 -22.00 35.08 -19.89
CA GLU A 176 -22.72 36.05 -19.06
C GLU A 176 -22.53 37.48 -19.58
N ASN A 177 -21.30 37.90 -19.83
CA ASN A 177 -20.97 39.20 -20.39
C ASN A 177 -21.60 39.45 -21.76
N SER A 178 -21.71 38.40 -22.58
CA SER A 178 -22.38 38.50 -23.90
C SER A 178 -23.90 38.58 -23.78
N GLY A 179 -24.48 38.14 -22.63
CA GLY A 179 -25.90 38.20 -22.30
C GLY A 179 -26.35 39.56 -21.76
N GLU A 180 -25.56 40.19 -20.90
CA GLU A 180 -25.88 41.50 -20.25
C GLU A 180 -25.87 42.68 -21.22
N ALA A 181 -25.12 42.61 -22.30
CA ALA A 181 -25.09 43.65 -23.33
C ALA A 181 -26.48 43.89 -24.00
N LYS A 182 -27.49 43.13 -23.71
CA LYS A 182 -28.87 43.23 -24.27
C LYS A 182 -29.91 43.82 -23.34
N SER A 183 -29.59 44.04 -22.05
CA SER A 183 -30.61 44.53 -21.08
C SER A 183 -30.63 46.05 -20.88
N GLY A 184 -29.87 46.77 -21.63
CA GLY A 184 -29.69 48.23 -21.48
C GLY A 184 -30.30 49.06 -22.62
N TYR A 185 -31.58 48.85 -22.97
CA TYR A 185 -32.34 49.81 -23.77
C TYR A 185 -33.81 49.71 -23.42
#